data_f2a6f9e203f2699efb5cc1ac8be8de35
#
_entry.id   f2a6f9e203f2699efb5cc1ac8be8de35
#
_cell.length_a   1.000
_cell.length_b   1.000
_cell.length_c   1.000
_cell.angle_alpha   90.00
_cell.angle_beta   90.00
_cell.angle_gamma   90.00
#
_symmetry.space_group_name_H-M   'P 1'
#
loop_
_entity.id
_entity.type
_entity.pdbx_description
1 polymer ?
#
loop_
_entity_poly.entity_id
_entity_poly.type
_entity_poly.pdbx_seq_one_letter_code
_entity_poly.pdbx_strand_id
1 'polypeptide(L)'
;MEDALHFTAEEAGERLDVFLARCCPGVSRSHVQKIIAEGGVRVNGESRKARYLLQGGDEVAFFQPPPAPSDVSPEDIPLDILYEDADVIVINKARGMVVHPAAGNARGTLVNALLAHCGDLSAINGTLRPGIVHRLDKDTSGVMIAAKNDAAHRDLAEQIQTKTAQRIYLTLVDGNIEEAEGVIHGAIGRSPKDRQKMAVVSQSGKAATTTFRVLERFGD
;
A
#
# COMPACT_ATOMS: atom_id res chain seq x y z
N MET A 1 -18.21 6.55 -25.57
CA MET A 1 -17.81 5.25 -24.95
C MET A 1 -16.63 4.70 -25.75
N GLU A 2 -15.57 5.49 -25.91
CA GLU A 2 -14.55 5.29 -26.95
C GLU A 2 -13.20 4.74 -26.47
N ASP A 3 -13.02 4.40 -25.19
CA ASP A 3 -11.72 3.92 -24.70
C ASP A 3 -11.82 2.64 -23.85
N ALA A 4 -12.56 1.64 -24.34
CA ALA A 4 -12.51 0.32 -23.73
C ALA A 4 -11.32 -0.47 -24.27
N LEU A 5 -10.54 -1.08 -23.38
CA LEU A 5 -9.59 -2.12 -23.75
C LEU A 5 -10.37 -3.42 -24.00
N HIS A 6 -10.09 -4.08 -25.11
CA HIS A 6 -10.74 -5.32 -25.50
C HIS A 6 -9.75 -6.48 -25.42
N PHE A 7 -10.19 -7.57 -24.82
CA PHE A 7 -9.42 -8.79 -24.64
C PHE A 7 -10.30 -9.99 -25.02
N THR A 8 -9.71 -11.04 -25.55
CA THR A 8 -10.38 -12.32 -25.81
C THR A 8 -9.77 -13.39 -24.90
N ALA A 9 -10.60 -14.14 -24.18
CA ALA A 9 -10.15 -15.26 -23.40
C ALA A 9 -9.84 -16.45 -24.31
N GLU A 10 -8.58 -16.89 -24.34
CA GLU A 10 -8.17 -18.03 -25.17
C GLU A 10 -8.60 -19.37 -24.55
N GLU A 11 -8.54 -19.47 -23.22
CA GLU A 11 -8.82 -20.68 -22.47
C GLU A 11 -10.02 -20.48 -21.51
N ALA A 12 -10.72 -21.57 -21.26
CA ALA A 12 -11.82 -21.61 -20.29
C ALA A 12 -11.31 -21.84 -18.85
N GLY A 13 -12.06 -21.33 -17.85
CA GLY A 13 -11.85 -21.65 -16.44
C GLY A 13 -11.04 -20.62 -15.66
N GLU A 14 -10.42 -19.63 -16.31
CA GLU A 14 -9.77 -18.51 -15.60
C GLU A 14 -10.83 -17.54 -15.04
N ARG A 15 -10.61 -17.05 -13.83
CA ARG A 15 -11.52 -16.05 -13.23
C ARG A 15 -11.32 -14.70 -13.89
N LEU A 16 -12.42 -13.98 -14.13
CA LEU A 16 -12.42 -12.65 -14.77
C LEU A 16 -11.48 -11.64 -14.09
N ASP A 17 -11.46 -11.62 -12.74
CA ASP A 17 -10.59 -10.71 -11.98
C ASP A 17 -9.09 -11.06 -12.08
N VAL A 18 -8.77 -12.32 -12.29
CA VAL A 18 -7.39 -12.81 -12.49
C VAL A 18 -6.93 -12.52 -13.91
N PHE A 19 -7.77 -12.87 -14.89
CA PHE A 19 -7.54 -12.62 -16.31
C PHE A 19 -7.21 -11.14 -16.57
N LEU A 20 -8.08 -10.24 -16.11
CA LEU A 20 -7.89 -8.80 -16.31
C LEU A 20 -6.64 -8.25 -15.60
N ALA A 21 -6.34 -8.73 -14.38
CA ALA A 21 -5.12 -8.33 -13.69
C ALA A 21 -3.84 -8.77 -14.43
N ARG A 22 -3.89 -9.89 -15.18
CA ARG A 22 -2.82 -10.37 -16.04
C ARG A 22 -2.72 -9.56 -17.35
N CYS A 23 -3.86 -9.25 -17.96
CA CYS A 23 -3.92 -8.50 -19.24
C CYS A 23 -3.62 -7.00 -19.10
N CYS A 24 -3.79 -6.43 -17.91
CA CYS A 24 -3.59 -5.00 -17.64
C CYS A 24 -2.41 -4.79 -16.67
N PRO A 25 -1.16 -4.79 -17.16
CA PRO A 25 0.01 -4.52 -16.32
C PRO A 25 -0.13 -3.17 -15.60
N GLY A 26 0.07 -3.15 -14.28
CA GLY A 26 -0.09 -1.95 -13.45
C GLY A 26 -1.46 -1.81 -12.78
N VAL A 27 -2.45 -2.63 -13.13
CA VAL A 27 -3.76 -2.66 -12.44
C VAL A 27 -3.80 -3.83 -11.46
N SER A 28 -3.85 -3.53 -10.16
CA SER A 28 -3.92 -4.60 -9.16
C SER A 28 -5.26 -5.36 -9.24
N ARG A 29 -5.25 -6.65 -8.87
CA ARG A 29 -6.47 -7.47 -8.84
C ARG A 29 -7.58 -6.87 -7.98
N SER A 30 -7.24 -6.23 -6.87
CA SER A 30 -8.22 -5.54 -6.01
C SER A 30 -8.86 -4.36 -6.73
N HIS A 31 -8.09 -3.63 -7.54
CA HIS A 31 -8.59 -2.52 -8.34
C HIS A 31 -9.50 -3.03 -9.46
N VAL A 32 -9.11 -4.11 -10.15
CA VAL A 32 -9.98 -4.80 -11.14
C VAL A 32 -11.32 -5.19 -10.53
N GLN A 33 -11.32 -5.80 -9.33
CA GLN A 33 -12.55 -6.17 -8.64
C GLN A 33 -13.45 -4.97 -8.33
N LYS A 34 -12.86 -3.82 -8.00
CA LYS A 34 -13.61 -2.57 -7.79
C LYS A 34 -14.23 -2.10 -9.10
N ILE A 35 -13.46 -2.03 -10.20
CA ILE A 35 -13.96 -1.64 -11.52
C ILE A 35 -15.10 -2.57 -11.99
N ILE A 36 -14.97 -3.88 -11.78
CA ILE A 36 -16.06 -4.84 -12.09
C ILE A 36 -17.32 -4.54 -11.28
N ALA A 37 -17.18 -4.25 -9.98
CA ALA A 37 -18.31 -3.93 -9.11
C ALA A 37 -19.01 -2.62 -9.50
N GLU A 38 -18.27 -1.66 -10.04
CA GLU A 38 -18.75 -0.37 -10.55
C GLU A 38 -19.30 -0.44 -11.99
N GLY A 39 -19.31 -1.66 -12.59
CA GLY A 39 -19.88 -1.88 -13.95
C GLY A 39 -18.93 -1.54 -15.09
N GLY A 40 -17.66 -1.30 -14.81
CA GLY A 40 -16.62 -0.98 -15.80
C GLY A 40 -16.07 -2.20 -16.56
N VAL A 41 -16.71 -3.37 -16.46
CA VAL A 41 -16.32 -4.57 -17.22
C VAL A 41 -17.54 -5.25 -17.81
N ARG A 42 -17.44 -5.65 -19.05
CA ARG A 42 -18.46 -6.46 -19.73
C ARG A 42 -17.82 -7.68 -20.37
N VAL A 43 -18.50 -8.82 -20.28
CA VAL A 43 -18.13 -10.06 -20.98
C VAL A 43 -19.26 -10.37 -21.95
N ASN A 44 -18.95 -10.42 -23.24
CA ASN A 44 -19.92 -10.58 -24.33
C ASN A 44 -21.06 -9.53 -24.24
N GLY A 45 -20.73 -8.29 -23.86
CA GLY A 45 -21.68 -7.20 -23.68
C GLY A 45 -22.42 -7.18 -22.34
N GLU A 46 -22.30 -8.21 -21.50
CA GLU A 46 -23.02 -8.34 -20.22
C GLU A 46 -22.10 -8.10 -19.00
N SER A 47 -22.66 -7.51 -17.94
CA SER A 47 -21.94 -7.38 -16.66
C SER A 47 -21.82 -8.74 -15.98
N ARG A 48 -20.62 -9.08 -15.50
CA ARG A 48 -20.34 -10.33 -14.78
C ARG A 48 -19.69 -10.02 -13.42
N LYS A 49 -19.80 -10.96 -12.48
CA LYS A 49 -19.13 -10.85 -11.19
C LYS A 49 -17.63 -11.16 -11.34
N ALA A 50 -16.79 -10.59 -10.50
CA ALA A 50 -15.35 -10.80 -10.51
C ALA A 50 -14.90 -12.27 -10.51
N ARG A 51 -15.70 -13.15 -9.89
CA ARG A 51 -15.47 -14.60 -9.83
C ARG A 51 -15.99 -15.39 -11.05
N TYR A 52 -16.54 -14.71 -12.06
CA TYR A 52 -17.01 -15.37 -13.27
C TYR A 52 -15.84 -16.15 -13.90
N LEU A 53 -16.10 -17.38 -14.30
CA LEU A 53 -15.14 -18.23 -15.00
C LEU A 53 -15.34 -18.05 -16.51
N LEU A 54 -14.32 -17.46 -17.15
CA LEU A 54 -14.33 -17.19 -18.57
C LEU A 54 -14.44 -18.50 -19.36
N GLN A 55 -15.10 -18.42 -20.51
CA GLN A 55 -15.13 -19.48 -21.53
C GLN A 55 -14.17 -19.11 -22.65
N GLY A 56 -13.63 -20.12 -23.36
CA GLY A 56 -12.81 -19.85 -24.54
C GLY A 56 -13.64 -19.07 -25.58
N GLY A 57 -13.09 -17.97 -26.07
CA GLY A 57 -13.76 -17.06 -27.00
C GLY A 57 -14.57 -15.93 -26.33
N ASP A 58 -14.64 -15.86 -24.99
CA ASP A 58 -15.31 -14.73 -24.33
C ASP A 58 -14.61 -13.42 -24.67
N GLU A 59 -15.36 -12.44 -25.15
CA GLU A 59 -14.91 -11.07 -25.39
C GLU A 59 -15.09 -10.23 -24.13
N VAL A 60 -13.98 -9.69 -23.60
CA VAL A 60 -13.97 -8.89 -22.36
C VAL A 60 -13.66 -7.43 -22.72
N ALA A 61 -14.63 -6.55 -22.53
CA ALA A 61 -14.45 -5.11 -22.62
C ALA A 61 -14.17 -4.54 -21.22
N PHE A 62 -13.03 -3.87 -21.06
CA PHE A 62 -12.56 -3.28 -19.83
C PHE A 62 -12.51 -1.75 -19.96
N PHE A 63 -13.41 -1.08 -19.29
CA PHE A 63 -13.48 0.37 -19.22
C PHE A 63 -12.68 0.82 -17.99
N GLN A 64 -11.47 1.27 -18.23
CA GLN A 64 -10.68 1.86 -17.15
C GLN A 64 -11.21 3.29 -16.93
N PRO A 65 -11.88 3.59 -15.81
CA PRO A 65 -12.26 4.96 -15.55
C PRO A 65 -10.99 5.81 -15.44
N PRO A 66 -11.01 7.06 -15.92
CA PRO A 66 -9.92 7.98 -15.64
C PRO A 66 -9.67 7.97 -14.13
N PRO A 67 -8.43 8.14 -13.68
CA PRO A 67 -8.13 8.23 -12.25
C PRO A 67 -9.10 9.25 -11.64
N ALA A 68 -9.90 8.80 -10.67
CA ALA A 68 -10.76 9.74 -9.95
C ALA A 68 -9.85 10.85 -9.41
N PRO A 69 -10.24 12.14 -9.53
CA PRO A 69 -9.49 13.22 -8.90
C PRO A 69 -9.22 12.80 -7.46
N SER A 70 -7.98 12.91 -7.01
CA SER A 70 -7.70 12.61 -5.61
C SER A 70 -8.46 13.63 -4.77
N ASP A 71 -9.36 13.17 -3.91
CA ASP A 71 -9.95 14.03 -2.86
C ASP A 71 -8.89 14.47 -1.83
N VAL A 72 -7.62 14.13 -2.06
CA VAL A 72 -6.50 14.50 -1.20
C VAL A 72 -5.99 15.85 -1.66
N SER A 73 -6.43 16.88 -0.97
CA SER A 73 -5.99 18.26 -1.22
C SER A 73 -4.59 18.49 -0.64
N PRO A 74 -3.72 19.23 -1.34
CA PRO A 74 -2.48 19.75 -0.75
C PRO A 74 -2.78 20.58 0.49
N GLU A 75 -1.99 20.42 1.56
CA GLU A 75 -2.08 21.23 2.77
C GLU A 75 -0.67 21.68 3.17
N ASP A 76 -0.52 22.97 3.48
CA ASP A 76 0.76 23.55 3.93
C ASP A 76 1.03 23.13 5.39
N ILE A 77 1.56 21.94 5.54
CA ILE A 77 1.94 21.35 6.83
C ILE A 77 3.46 21.28 6.86
N PRO A 78 4.15 21.84 7.86
CA PRO A 78 5.60 21.79 7.97
C PRO A 78 6.11 20.35 7.98
N LEU A 79 7.14 20.09 7.15
CA LEU A 79 7.86 18.82 7.05
C LEU A 79 9.27 18.98 7.59
N ASP A 80 9.71 18.04 8.42
CA ASP A 80 11.11 17.90 8.82
C ASP A 80 11.83 17.07 7.74
N ILE A 81 12.39 17.77 6.74
CA ILE A 81 13.02 17.16 5.57
C ILE A 81 14.49 16.87 5.90
N LEU A 82 14.86 15.61 5.81
CA LEU A 82 16.23 15.13 6.05
C LEU A 82 17.07 15.11 4.77
N TYR A 83 16.43 14.85 3.64
CA TYR A 83 17.07 14.83 2.32
C TYR A 83 16.02 15.00 1.22
N GLU A 84 16.36 15.66 0.14
CA GLU A 84 15.52 15.76 -1.05
C GLU A 84 16.36 15.93 -2.31
N ASP A 85 15.96 15.24 -3.38
CA ASP A 85 16.50 15.43 -4.73
C ASP A 85 15.36 15.39 -5.78
N ALA A 86 15.70 15.11 -7.05
CA ALA A 86 14.70 15.00 -8.13
C ALA A 86 13.85 13.73 -8.04
N ASP A 87 14.33 12.68 -7.36
CA ASP A 87 13.75 11.35 -7.37
C ASP A 87 13.02 11.01 -6.06
N VAL A 88 13.56 11.47 -4.93
CA VAL A 88 13.05 11.08 -3.61
C VAL A 88 13.02 12.27 -2.65
N ILE A 89 12.15 12.15 -1.65
CA ILE A 89 12.15 12.97 -0.45
C ILE A 89 12.19 12.08 0.79
N VAL A 90 13.09 12.40 1.73
CA VAL A 90 13.26 11.71 3.01
C VAL A 90 12.89 12.67 4.12
N ILE A 91 11.98 12.24 4.97
CA ILE A 91 11.45 13.07 6.05
C ILE A 91 11.54 12.37 7.39
N ASN A 92 11.63 13.12 8.46
CA ASN A 92 11.39 12.66 9.82
C ASN A 92 9.91 12.85 10.16
N LYS A 93 9.11 11.80 9.99
CA LYS A 93 7.66 11.88 10.28
C LYS A 93 7.41 12.17 11.76
N ALA A 94 6.69 13.22 12.05
CA ALA A 94 6.29 13.53 13.42
C ALA A 94 5.34 12.46 14.00
N ARG A 95 5.43 12.25 15.33
CA ARG A 95 4.44 11.49 16.09
C ARG A 95 3.06 12.15 15.97
N GLY A 96 2.00 11.38 15.91
CA GLY A 96 0.63 11.88 15.75
C GLY A 96 0.20 12.10 14.30
N MET A 97 1.14 12.20 13.34
CA MET A 97 0.84 12.37 11.93
C MET A 97 0.49 11.03 11.27
N VAL A 98 -0.68 10.97 10.62
CA VAL A 98 -1.09 9.83 9.78
C VAL A 98 -0.44 9.94 8.41
N VAL A 99 -0.02 8.82 7.83
CA VAL A 99 0.71 8.83 6.55
C VAL A 99 -0.19 9.21 5.37
N HIS A 100 -1.39 8.63 5.27
CA HIS A 100 -2.32 8.86 4.17
C HIS A 100 -3.76 8.91 4.67
N PRO A 101 -4.67 9.59 3.94
CA PRO A 101 -6.07 9.68 4.33
C PRO A 101 -6.71 8.31 4.56
N ALA A 102 -7.48 8.22 5.63
CA ALA A 102 -8.21 7.02 6.03
C ALA A 102 -9.47 7.43 6.79
N ALA A 103 -10.36 6.46 7.06
CA ALA A 103 -11.55 6.71 7.89
C ALA A 103 -11.15 7.36 9.23
N GLY A 104 -11.74 8.51 9.53
CA GLY A 104 -11.44 9.31 10.73
C GLY A 104 -10.23 10.26 10.62
N ASN A 105 -9.49 10.24 9.50
CA ASN A 105 -8.35 11.14 9.24
C ASN A 105 -8.31 11.47 7.75
N ALA A 106 -9.25 12.28 7.29
CA ALA A 106 -9.36 12.66 5.86
C ALA A 106 -8.34 13.73 5.45
N ARG A 107 -7.79 14.48 6.40
CA ARG A 107 -6.91 15.64 6.23
C ARG A 107 -5.77 15.60 7.25
N GLY A 108 -4.81 16.51 7.11
CA GLY A 108 -3.69 16.63 8.04
C GLY A 108 -2.71 15.46 7.96
N THR A 109 -2.63 14.78 6.82
CA THR A 109 -1.76 13.61 6.65
C THR A 109 -0.44 13.98 5.99
N LEU A 110 0.53 13.09 6.08
CA LEU A 110 1.81 13.27 5.39
C LEU A 110 1.62 13.45 3.87
N VAL A 111 0.69 12.73 3.27
CA VAL A 111 0.40 12.86 1.83
C VAL A 111 -0.12 14.27 1.50
N ASN A 112 -0.97 14.87 2.34
CA ASN A 112 -1.42 16.26 2.14
C ASN A 112 -0.23 17.24 2.16
N ALA A 113 0.72 17.06 3.11
CA ALA A 113 1.91 17.89 3.23
C ALA A 113 2.86 17.69 2.03
N LEU A 114 3.10 16.44 1.63
CA LEU A 114 3.96 16.12 0.48
C LEU A 114 3.41 16.67 -0.82
N LEU A 115 2.10 16.62 -1.05
CA LEU A 115 1.46 17.21 -2.23
C LEU A 115 1.62 18.73 -2.28
N ALA A 116 1.59 19.41 -1.14
CA ALA A 116 1.82 20.85 -1.09
C ALA A 116 3.28 21.20 -1.33
N HIS A 117 4.22 20.38 -0.85
CA HIS A 117 5.66 20.64 -0.94
C HIS A 117 6.24 20.27 -2.32
N CYS A 118 5.96 19.05 -2.81
CA CYS A 118 6.61 18.53 -4.01
C CYS A 118 5.91 18.95 -5.33
N GLY A 119 4.62 19.30 -5.30
CA GLY A 119 3.81 19.52 -6.50
C GLY A 119 3.55 18.23 -7.29
N ASP A 120 4.60 17.49 -7.64
CA ASP A 120 4.54 16.22 -8.35
C ASP A 120 5.04 15.07 -7.47
N LEU A 121 4.27 14.00 -7.41
CA LEU A 121 4.60 12.76 -6.73
C LEU A 121 4.22 11.57 -7.61
N SER A 122 4.93 10.44 -7.49
CA SER A 122 4.57 9.23 -8.21
C SER A 122 3.13 8.81 -7.93
N ALA A 123 2.36 8.59 -8.99
CA ALA A 123 0.97 8.18 -8.93
C ALA A 123 0.75 6.66 -9.00
N ILE A 124 1.80 5.83 -9.00
CA ILE A 124 1.70 4.36 -9.14
C ILE A 124 0.72 3.74 -8.15
N ASN A 125 0.73 4.19 -6.89
CA ASN A 125 -0.21 3.71 -5.85
C ASN A 125 -1.57 4.44 -5.87
N GLY A 126 -1.88 5.11 -6.98
CA GLY A 126 -3.12 5.87 -7.16
C GLY A 126 -3.10 7.21 -6.44
N THR A 127 -4.17 7.95 -6.63
CA THR A 127 -4.31 9.33 -6.17
C THR A 127 -4.43 9.50 -4.65
N LEU A 128 -4.71 8.42 -3.92
CA LEU A 128 -4.82 8.45 -2.44
C LEU A 128 -3.50 8.26 -1.71
N ARG A 129 -2.45 7.79 -2.40
CA ARG A 129 -1.15 7.46 -1.79
C ARG A 129 0.01 7.82 -2.71
N PRO A 130 0.04 9.01 -3.32
CA PRO A 130 1.08 9.38 -4.25
C PRO A 130 2.45 9.31 -3.54
N GLY A 131 3.43 8.72 -4.21
CA GLY A 131 4.80 8.61 -3.73
C GLY A 131 5.05 7.67 -2.54
N ILE A 132 4.00 7.15 -1.90
CA ILE A 132 4.14 6.36 -0.67
C ILE A 132 4.50 4.90 -0.97
N VAL A 133 5.69 4.49 -0.60
CA VAL A 133 6.21 3.11 -0.77
C VAL A 133 6.15 2.28 0.52
N HIS A 134 6.14 2.94 1.68
CA HIS A 134 5.97 2.31 3.00
C HIS A 134 5.25 3.23 3.96
N ARG A 135 4.97 2.75 5.17
CA ARG A 135 4.28 3.57 6.17
C ARG A 135 4.81 3.31 7.58
N LEU A 136 4.65 4.32 8.42
CA LEU A 136 4.71 4.24 9.88
C LEU A 136 3.31 4.41 10.46
N ASP A 137 3.06 3.89 11.63
CA ASP A 137 1.82 4.13 12.35
C ASP A 137 1.72 5.58 12.84
N LYS A 138 0.51 6.02 13.20
CA LYS A 138 0.24 7.39 13.62
C LYS A 138 1.21 7.89 14.69
N ASP A 139 1.38 7.09 15.74
CA ASP A 139 2.17 7.46 16.91
C ASP A 139 3.64 7.03 16.85
N THR A 140 4.06 6.43 15.74
CA THR A 140 5.47 6.15 15.44
C THR A 140 6.07 7.34 14.71
N SER A 141 7.14 7.90 15.23
CA SER A 141 7.96 8.90 14.55
C SER A 141 9.15 8.26 13.85
N GLY A 142 9.80 8.99 12.95
CA GLY A 142 11.05 8.59 12.35
C GLY A 142 11.10 8.69 10.83
N VAL A 143 12.15 8.14 10.26
CA VAL A 143 12.51 8.31 8.86
C VAL A 143 11.50 7.62 7.94
N MET A 144 10.99 8.39 7.00
CA MET A 144 10.19 7.90 5.87
C MET A 144 10.74 8.43 4.55
N ILE A 145 10.67 7.59 3.52
CA ILE A 145 11.03 7.96 2.15
C ILE A 145 9.79 7.93 1.27
N ALA A 146 9.64 8.93 0.41
CA ALA A 146 8.61 8.99 -0.62
C ALA A 146 9.24 9.21 -1.99
N ALA A 147 8.63 8.66 -3.04
CA ALA A 147 9.08 8.77 -4.41
C ALA A 147 8.45 9.97 -5.10
N LYS A 148 9.25 10.80 -5.76
CA LYS A 148 8.77 11.95 -6.53
C LYS A 148 8.39 11.58 -7.97
N ASN A 149 8.89 10.44 -8.48
CA ASN A 149 8.55 9.94 -9.81
C ASN A 149 8.37 8.41 -9.81
N ASP A 150 7.85 7.90 -10.93
CA ASP A 150 7.48 6.49 -11.07
C ASP A 150 8.69 5.54 -11.15
N ALA A 151 9.85 6.01 -11.61
CA ALA A 151 11.06 5.20 -11.66
C ALA A 151 11.57 4.93 -10.24
N ALA A 152 11.72 5.98 -9.44
CA ALA A 152 12.08 5.89 -8.02
C ALA A 152 11.06 5.07 -7.22
N HIS A 153 9.76 5.20 -7.53
CA HIS A 153 8.73 4.42 -6.85
C HIS A 153 8.89 2.92 -7.06
N ARG A 154 9.14 2.48 -8.31
CA ARG A 154 9.35 1.06 -8.62
C ARG A 154 10.60 0.51 -7.93
N ASP A 155 11.69 1.23 -7.99
CA ASP A 155 12.96 0.84 -7.38
C ASP A 155 12.85 0.74 -5.85
N LEU A 156 12.30 1.76 -5.20
CA LEU A 156 12.07 1.75 -3.75
C LEU A 156 11.10 0.63 -3.32
N ALA A 157 10.03 0.38 -4.08
CA ALA A 157 9.09 -0.69 -3.78
C ALA A 157 9.75 -2.06 -3.87
N GLU A 158 10.62 -2.29 -4.87
CA GLU A 158 11.42 -3.49 -5.01
C GLU A 158 12.39 -3.67 -3.84
N GLN A 159 13.13 -2.64 -3.47
CA GLN A 159 14.06 -2.68 -2.32
C GLN A 159 13.34 -3.00 -1.01
N ILE A 160 12.14 -2.46 -0.78
CA ILE A 160 11.33 -2.76 0.40
C ILE A 160 10.80 -4.21 0.35
N GLN A 161 10.39 -4.69 -0.82
CA GLN A 161 9.90 -6.05 -1.02
C GLN A 161 10.98 -7.09 -0.82
N THR A 162 12.16 -6.86 -1.37
CA THR A 162 13.34 -7.75 -1.26
C THR A 162 14.06 -7.59 0.07
N LYS A 163 13.66 -6.61 0.90
CA LYS A 163 14.26 -6.27 2.19
C LYS A 163 15.73 -5.82 2.10
N THR A 164 16.15 -5.33 0.95
CA THR A 164 17.45 -4.64 0.81
C THR A 164 17.41 -3.29 1.49
N ALA A 165 16.29 -2.58 1.43
CA ALA A 165 16.00 -1.45 2.31
C ALA A 165 15.55 -1.97 3.69
N GLN A 166 16.44 -1.90 4.67
CA GLN A 166 16.20 -2.39 6.02
C GLN A 166 15.39 -1.38 6.85
N ARG A 167 14.52 -1.91 7.73
CA ARG A 167 13.75 -1.13 8.69
C ARG A 167 14.26 -1.41 10.09
N ILE A 168 14.83 -0.38 10.72
CA ILE A 168 15.38 -0.44 12.08
C ILE A 168 14.54 0.49 12.95
N TYR A 169 14.09 -0.01 14.09
CA TYR A 169 13.27 0.72 15.04
C TYR A 169 13.95 0.76 16.41
N LEU A 170 13.85 1.90 17.08
CA LEU A 170 14.13 2.01 18.50
C LEU A 170 12.79 2.01 19.23
N THR A 171 12.66 1.19 20.25
CA THR A 171 11.43 1.07 21.04
C THR A 171 11.73 0.88 22.51
N LEU A 172 10.86 1.40 23.35
CA LEU A 172 10.77 1.08 24.77
C LEU A 172 9.67 0.01 24.93
N VAL A 173 9.95 -1.03 25.67
CA VAL A 173 9.01 -2.11 25.96
C VAL A 173 8.71 -2.17 27.46
N ASP A 174 7.55 -2.69 27.81
CA ASP A 174 7.15 -2.96 29.18
C ASP A 174 7.75 -4.29 29.65
N GLY A 175 8.24 -4.33 30.89
CA GLY A 175 8.96 -5.47 31.46
C GLY A 175 10.40 -5.62 30.97
N ASN A 176 11.05 -6.68 31.43
CA ASN A 176 12.44 -7.00 31.13
C ASN A 176 12.55 -8.18 30.17
N ILE A 177 13.32 -8.03 29.09
CA ILE A 177 13.71 -9.12 28.20
C ILE A 177 15.06 -9.65 28.72
N GLU A 178 15.12 -10.93 29.11
CA GLU A 178 16.33 -11.54 29.69
C GLU A 178 17.46 -11.66 28.66
N GLU A 179 17.11 -12.07 27.43
CA GLU A 179 18.08 -12.24 26.33
C GLU A 179 18.57 -10.88 25.84
N ALA A 180 19.87 -10.80 25.55
CA ALA A 180 20.46 -9.59 24.97
C ALA A 180 20.05 -9.35 23.50
N GLU A 181 19.78 -10.42 22.78
CA GLU A 181 19.30 -10.40 21.38
C GLU A 181 18.47 -11.64 21.08
N GLY A 182 17.65 -11.57 20.04
CA GLY A 182 16.84 -12.71 19.65
C GLY A 182 16.05 -12.49 18.38
N VAL A 183 15.36 -13.54 17.95
CA VAL A 183 14.50 -13.54 16.76
C VAL A 183 13.12 -14.06 17.16
N ILE A 184 12.11 -13.25 16.86
CA ILE A 184 10.71 -13.60 17.08
C ILE A 184 10.09 -13.96 15.73
N HIS A 185 9.58 -15.19 15.63
CA HIS A 185 8.82 -15.66 14.48
C HIS A 185 7.33 -15.76 14.83
N GLY A 186 6.47 -15.34 13.91
CA GLY A 186 5.03 -15.49 14.09
C GLY A 186 4.26 -15.17 12.81
N ALA A 187 2.99 -15.52 12.80
CA ALA A 187 2.08 -15.05 11.75
C ALA A 187 1.20 -13.94 12.32
N ILE A 188 1.26 -12.76 11.73
CA ILE A 188 0.51 -11.59 12.18
C ILE A 188 -0.74 -11.43 11.34
N GLY A 189 -1.89 -11.34 12.00
CA GLY A 189 -3.19 -11.14 11.38
C GLY A 189 -4.13 -10.32 12.26
N ARG A 190 -5.36 -10.11 11.80
CA ARG A 190 -6.39 -9.45 12.62
C ARG A 190 -6.73 -10.32 13.82
N SER A 191 -6.76 -9.71 15.00
CA SER A 191 -7.15 -10.42 16.22
C SER A 191 -8.55 -11.01 16.09
N PRO A 192 -8.76 -12.29 16.43
CA PRO A 192 -10.10 -12.88 16.42
C PRO A 192 -11.00 -12.31 17.52
N LYS A 193 -10.40 -11.74 18.57
CA LYS A 193 -11.14 -11.14 19.71
C LYS A 193 -11.47 -9.67 19.49
N ASP A 194 -10.62 -8.95 18.79
CA ASP A 194 -10.79 -7.53 18.49
C ASP A 194 -10.24 -7.23 17.09
N ARG A 195 -11.13 -7.09 16.12
CA ARG A 195 -10.76 -6.87 14.72
C ARG A 195 -10.08 -5.53 14.44
N GLN A 196 -10.07 -4.62 15.39
CA GLN A 196 -9.31 -3.36 15.27
C GLN A 196 -7.82 -3.55 15.56
N LYS A 197 -7.46 -4.63 16.27
CA LYS A 197 -6.07 -4.96 16.65
C LYS A 197 -5.45 -6.03 15.75
N MET A 198 -4.13 -5.97 15.64
CA MET A 198 -3.32 -7.04 15.10
C MET A 198 -2.84 -7.95 16.23
N ALA A 199 -2.68 -9.23 15.94
CA ALA A 199 -2.19 -10.22 16.89
C ALA A 199 -1.39 -11.31 16.17
N VAL A 200 -0.61 -12.07 16.93
CA VAL A 200 -0.08 -13.34 16.43
C VAL A 200 -1.24 -14.33 16.35
N VAL A 201 -1.44 -14.88 15.18
CA VAL A 201 -2.56 -15.80 14.87
C VAL A 201 -2.05 -17.12 14.29
N SER A 202 -2.74 -18.21 14.56
CA SER A 202 -2.40 -19.53 14.05
C SER A 202 -2.87 -19.77 12.60
N GLN A 203 -3.87 -19.01 12.15
CA GLN A 203 -4.46 -19.15 10.81
C GLN A 203 -4.65 -17.77 10.17
N SER A 204 -4.55 -17.71 8.85
CA SER A 204 -4.82 -16.50 8.04
C SER A 204 -3.91 -15.29 8.34
N GLY A 205 -2.80 -15.49 9.05
CA GLY A 205 -1.77 -14.48 9.29
C GLY A 205 -0.71 -14.46 8.18
N LYS A 206 -0.03 -13.32 8.05
CA LYS A 206 1.18 -13.20 7.23
C LYS A 206 2.40 -13.53 8.08
N ALA A 207 3.26 -14.41 7.59
CA ALA A 207 4.53 -14.72 8.24
C ALA A 207 5.32 -13.43 8.51
N ALA A 208 5.76 -13.27 9.74
CA ALA A 208 6.54 -12.13 10.20
C ALA A 208 7.73 -12.60 11.02
N THR A 209 8.84 -11.90 10.86
CA THR A 209 10.07 -12.13 11.62
C THR A 209 10.57 -10.78 12.12
N THR A 210 10.85 -10.70 13.41
CA THR A 210 11.43 -9.53 14.06
C THR A 210 12.69 -9.96 14.79
N THR A 211 13.82 -9.37 14.41
CA THR A 211 15.07 -9.51 15.16
C THR A 211 15.16 -8.34 16.14
N PHE A 212 15.53 -8.60 17.38
CA PHE A 212 15.73 -7.57 18.38
C PHE A 212 17.11 -7.66 19.02
N ARG A 213 17.59 -6.53 19.52
CA ARG A 213 18.76 -6.40 20.39
C ARG A 213 18.43 -5.41 21.50
N VAL A 214 18.64 -5.83 22.74
CA VAL A 214 18.48 -4.97 23.90
C VAL A 214 19.67 -4.01 23.97
N LEU A 215 19.41 -2.72 23.97
CA LEU A 215 20.42 -1.68 24.07
C LEU A 215 20.65 -1.26 25.52
N GLU A 216 19.57 -1.17 26.28
CA GLU A 216 19.59 -0.71 27.67
C GLU A 216 18.47 -1.38 28.47
N ARG A 217 18.72 -1.59 29.76
CA ARG A 217 17.73 -2.05 30.71
C ARG A 217 17.58 -1.00 31.81
N PHE A 218 16.37 -0.61 32.07
CA PHE A 218 16.03 0.32 33.13
C PHE A 218 15.72 -0.48 34.40
N GLY A 219 16.21 -0.03 35.54
CA GLY A 219 15.83 -0.60 36.82
C GLY A 219 14.36 -0.30 37.15
N ASP A 220 13.77 -1.15 37.99
CA ASP A 220 12.42 -0.94 38.51
C ASP A 220 12.35 0.33 39.36
#